data_d5645fefb0b9db7fdd5105c9a4e286e3
#
_entry.id   d5645fefb0b9db7fdd5105c9a4e286e3
#
_cell.length_a   1.000
_cell.length_b   1.000
_cell.length_c   1.000
_cell.angle_alpha   90.00
_cell.angle_beta   90.00
_cell.angle_gamma   90.00
#
_symmetry.space_group_name_H-M   'P 1'
#
loop_
_entity.id
_entity.type
_entity.pdbx_description
1 polymer ?
#
loop_
_entity_poly.entity_id
_entity_poly.type
_entity_poly.pdbx_seq_one_letter_code
_entity_poly.pdbx_strand_id
1 'polypeptide(L)'
;IKTAALCVMAAAAVFASCDDNDDRWSWQDEGSKIELARTRGFVLNEGSYGENNAHLGCFNFTDDRMYGSTTTDIYEIQNGRKIGDTGQDIIAYKGSLYMAVYNSNYVVKLNGVGKEEARVSFASMENLGQVRGLAAGSGYIYVTSYGGYVSRLDASTLKYEGSVQVGKNPRAGDCG
;
A
#
# COMPACT_ATOMS: atom_id res chain seq x y z
N ILE A 1 -53.27 37.82 27.83
CA ILE A 1 -52.53 36.62 28.29
C ILE A 1 -51.74 36.14 27.09
N LYS A 2 -50.42 36.40 27.07
CA LYS A 2 -49.48 35.96 26.02
C LYS A 2 -48.71 34.78 26.56
N THR A 3 -48.94 33.61 26.02
CA THR A 3 -48.15 32.39 26.29
C THR A 3 -46.90 32.40 25.43
N ALA A 4 -45.74 32.49 26.06
CA ALA A 4 -44.45 32.33 25.42
C ALA A 4 -44.15 30.85 25.32
N ALA A 5 -43.99 30.34 24.10
CA ALA A 5 -43.52 28.99 23.84
C ALA A 5 -41.97 28.96 23.94
N LEU A 6 -41.48 28.21 24.92
CA LEU A 6 -40.04 27.97 25.13
C LEU A 6 -39.59 26.84 24.19
N CYS A 7 -38.91 27.21 23.11
CA CYS A 7 -38.23 26.22 22.26
C CYS A 7 -36.94 25.74 22.97
N VAL A 8 -36.97 24.52 23.49
CA VAL A 8 -35.80 23.81 23.95
C VAL A 8 -35.09 23.22 22.69
N MET A 9 -34.03 23.87 22.26
CA MET A 9 -33.11 23.25 21.29
C MET A 9 -32.27 22.19 22.00
N ALA A 10 -32.63 20.93 21.81
CA ALA A 10 -31.75 19.82 22.15
C ALA A 10 -30.59 19.81 21.15
N ALA A 11 -29.44 20.27 21.58
CA ALA A 11 -28.18 20.06 20.84
C ALA A 11 -27.85 18.57 20.91
N ALA A 12 -28.18 17.83 19.87
CA ALA A 12 -27.62 16.48 19.67
C ALA A 12 -26.15 16.64 19.36
N ALA A 13 -25.30 16.42 20.37
CA ALA A 13 -23.88 16.22 20.16
C ALA A 13 -23.74 14.93 19.35
N VAL A 14 -23.53 15.06 18.05
CA VAL A 14 -23.08 13.95 17.20
C VAL A 14 -21.64 13.70 17.64
N PHE A 15 -21.46 12.70 18.49
CA PHE A 15 -20.14 12.08 18.67
C PHE A 15 -19.84 11.40 17.35
N ALA A 16 -19.08 12.07 16.49
CA ALA A 16 -18.37 11.41 15.43
C ALA A 16 -17.36 10.51 16.15
N SER A 17 -17.78 9.29 16.46
CA SER A 17 -16.89 8.20 16.69
C SER A 17 -16.00 8.14 15.42
N CYS A 18 -14.72 8.31 15.58
CA CYS A 18 -13.77 7.85 14.59
C CYS A 18 -13.96 6.34 14.54
N ASP A 19 -14.89 5.92 13.69
CA ASP A 19 -15.04 4.53 13.35
C ASP A 19 -13.91 4.26 12.36
N ASP A 20 -12.81 3.68 12.86
CA ASP A 20 -11.72 3.12 12.07
C ASP A 20 -12.20 1.90 11.26
N ASN A 21 -13.46 1.88 10.89
CA ASN A 21 -14.12 0.91 10.03
C ASN A 21 -13.82 1.17 8.54
N ASP A 22 -12.64 1.71 8.25
CA ASP A 22 -12.09 1.78 6.90
C ASP A 22 -11.68 0.40 6.36
N ASP A 23 -11.86 -0.66 7.15
CA ASP A 23 -11.51 -2.04 6.81
C ASP A 23 -12.51 -2.74 5.88
N ARG A 24 -13.52 -2.06 5.40
CA ARG A 24 -14.40 -2.59 4.36
C ARG A 24 -13.86 -2.31 2.98
N TRP A 25 -12.72 -2.86 2.70
CA TRP A 25 -12.13 -2.85 1.38
C TRP A 25 -12.95 -3.73 0.43
N SER A 26 -13.81 -3.13 -0.36
CA SER A 26 -14.36 -3.82 -1.51
C SER A 26 -13.33 -3.73 -2.64
N TRP A 27 -12.53 -4.77 -2.79
CA TRP A 27 -11.65 -4.87 -3.94
C TRP A 27 -12.48 -4.82 -5.22
N GLN A 28 -12.22 -3.84 -6.05
CA GLN A 28 -12.82 -3.74 -7.38
C GLN A 28 -12.05 -4.69 -8.30
N ASP A 29 -12.76 -5.63 -8.94
CA ASP A 29 -12.16 -6.58 -9.87
C ASP A 29 -12.17 -6.07 -11.32
N GLU A 30 -12.55 -4.81 -11.49
CA GLU A 30 -12.62 -4.19 -12.80
C GLU A 30 -11.25 -4.15 -13.48
N GLY A 31 -11.20 -4.69 -14.71
CA GLY A 31 -9.98 -4.77 -15.50
C GLY A 31 -9.02 -5.88 -15.11
N SER A 32 -9.43 -6.81 -14.21
CA SER A 32 -8.64 -8.01 -13.93
C SER A 32 -8.60 -8.93 -15.15
N LYS A 33 -7.42 -9.51 -15.43
CA LYS A 33 -7.20 -10.50 -16.47
C LYS A 33 -7.48 -11.93 -16.02
N ILE A 34 -7.69 -12.12 -14.71
CA ILE A 34 -7.98 -13.42 -14.08
C ILE A 34 -9.08 -13.25 -13.06
N GLU A 35 -9.78 -14.36 -12.76
CA GLU A 35 -10.72 -14.37 -11.65
C GLU A 35 -9.96 -14.36 -10.32
N LEU A 36 -10.36 -13.44 -9.45
CA LEU A 36 -9.81 -13.30 -8.11
C LEU A 36 -10.94 -13.46 -7.08
N ALA A 37 -10.65 -14.09 -5.96
CA ALA A 37 -11.64 -14.19 -4.90
C ALA A 37 -11.97 -12.82 -4.30
N ARG A 38 -13.22 -12.69 -3.84
CA ARG A 38 -13.69 -11.48 -3.17
C ARG A 38 -12.93 -11.21 -1.87
N THR A 39 -12.63 -12.28 -1.12
CA THR A 39 -11.79 -12.20 0.08
C THR A 39 -10.42 -12.77 -0.26
N ARG A 40 -9.44 -11.91 -0.36
CA ARG A 40 -8.09 -12.28 -0.81
C ARG A 40 -7.01 -11.59 -0.01
N GLY A 41 -5.86 -12.23 0.07
CA GLY A 41 -4.62 -11.67 0.56
C GLY A 41 -3.56 -11.67 -0.54
N PHE A 42 -2.60 -10.75 -0.43
CA PHE A 42 -1.45 -10.69 -1.32
C PHE A 42 -0.18 -11.01 -0.55
N VAL A 43 0.74 -11.71 -1.20
CA VAL A 43 2.08 -12.00 -0.68
C VAL A 43 3.10 -11.54 -1.68
N LEU A 44 3.96 -10.65 -1.25
CA LEU A 44 5.15 -10.29 -2.00
C LEU A 44 6.25 -11.30 -1.67
N ASN A 45 6.69 -12.05 -2.66
CA ASN A 45 7.84 -12.93 -2.55
C ASN A 45 9.08 -12.14 -2.98
N GLU A 46 10.07 -12.13 -2.11
CA GLU A 46 11.31 -11.36 -2.31
C GLU A 46 12.04 -11.77 -3.59
N GLY A 47 12.06 -13.06 -3.89
CA GLY A 47 12.91 -13.62 -4.92
C GLY A 47 14.36 -13.76 -4.47
N SER A 48 15.25 -14.00 -5.40
CA SER A 48 16.69 -14.08 -5.17
C SER A 48 17.37 -12.80 -5.67
N TYR A 49 18.27 -12.26 -4.87
CA TYR A 49 19.03 -11.06 -5.24
C TYR A 49 19.79 -11.25 -6.55
N GLY A 50 19.63 -10.34 -7.49
CA GLY A 50 20.26 -10.38 -8.82
C GLY A 50 19.48 -11.17 -9.86
N GLU A 51 18.43 -11.94 -9.48
CA GLU A 51 17.72 -12.84 -10.38
C GLU A 51 16.48 -12.24 -11.04
N ASN A 52 16.07 -11.05 -10.64
CA ASN A 52 14.89 -10.36 -11.19
C ASN A 52 13.63 -11.25 -11.17
N ASN A 53 13.41 -11.94 -10.05
CA ASN A 53 12.37 -12.95 -9.88
C ASN A 53 11.47 -12.73 -8.65
N ALA A 54 11.40 -11.50 -8.14
CA ALA A 54 10.36 -11.14 -7.18
C ALA A 54 8.98 -11.34 -7.81
N HIS A 55 7.99 -11.81 -7.04
CA HIS A 55 6.65 -11.99 -7.56
C HIS A 55 5.56 -11.72 -6.52
N LEU A 56 4.38 -11.37 -6.98
CA LEU A 56 3.20 -11.11 -6.18
C LEU A 56 2.24 -12.31 -6.27
N GLY A 57 2.16 -13.09 -5.19
CA GLY A 57 1.17 -14.14 -5.02
C GLY A 57 -0.16 -13.60 -4.51
N CYS A 58 -1.24 -14.34 -4.77
CA CYS A 58 -2.57 -14.04 -4.24
C CYS A 58 -3.17 -15.31 -3.65
N PHE A 59 -3.83 -15.20 -2.52
CA PHE A 59 -4.61 -16.29 -1.96
C PHE A 59 -6.03 -15.86 -1.61
N ASN A 60 -6.89 -16.86 -1.63
CA ASN A 60 -8.26 -16.77 -1.17
C ASN A 60 -8.37 -17.16 0.29
N PHE A 61 -9.16 -16.40 1.03
CA PHE A 61 -9.68 -16.82 2.33
C PHE A 61 -11.16 -17.18 2.16
N THR A 62 -11.47 -18.48 2.17
CA THR A 62 -12.85 -18.96 2.16
C THR A 62 -12.97 -20.02 3.25
N ASP A 63 -13.99 -19.91 4.10
CA ASP A 63 -14.29 -20.85 5.18
C ASP A 63 -13.09 -21.17 6.09
N ASP A 64 -12.37 -20.14 6.55
CA ASP A 64 -11.14 -20.24 7.37
C ASP A 64 -10.01 -21.06 6.73
N ARG A 65 -10.09 -21.30 5.43
CA ARG A 65 -9.05 -21.99 4.68
C ARG A 65 -8.35 -21.02 3.75
N MET A 66 -7.05 -21.23 3.62
CA MET A 66 -6.23 -20.50 2.68
C MET A 66 -6.12 -21.28 1.38
N TYR A 67 -6.65 -20.71 0.29
CA TYR A 67 -6.58 -21.29 -1.05
C TYR A 67 -5.79 -20.36 -1.96
N GLY A 68 -5.20 -20.93 -2.96
CA GLY A 68 -4.58 -20.20 -4.05
C GLY A 68 -3.15 -20.63 -4.28
N SER A 69 -2.60 -20.15 -5.35
CA SER A 69 -1.23 -20.42 -5.76
C SER A 69 -0.35 -19.23 -5.40
N THR A 70 0.60 -19.43 -4.51
CA THR A 70 1.68 -18.48 -4.29
C THR A 70 2.73 -18.52 -5.41
N THR A 71 2.58 -19.46 -6.35
CA THR A 71 3.50 -19.64 -7.50
C THR A 71 3.07 -18.86 -8.74
N THR A 72 1.82 -18.37 -8.77
CA THR A 72 1.31 -17.55 -9.88
C THR A 72 1.63 -16.10 -9.61
N ASP A 73 2.41 -15.48 -10.49
CA ASP A 73 2.72 -14.06 -10.40
C ASP A 73 1.56 -13.21 -10.92
N ILE A 74 0.74 -12.72 -9.98
CA ILE A 74 -0.40 -11.85 -10.29
C ILE A 74 0.06 -10.55 -10.94
N TYR A 75 1.19 -10.00 -10.48
CA TYR A 75 1.70 -8.77 -11.06
C TYR A 75 2.08 -8.96 -12.54
N GLU A 76 2.79 -10.04 -12.88
CA GLU A 76 3.18 -10.32 -14.26
C GLU A 76 1.95 -10.54 -15.16
N ILE A 77 0.95 -11.27 -14.67
CA ILE A 77 -0.31 -11.49 -15.40
C ILE A 77 -1.02 -10.17 -15.70
N GLN A 78 -1.19 -9.32 -14.67
CA GLN A 78 -1.94 -8.08 -14.81
C GLN A 78 -1.20 -7.02 -15.64
N ASN A 79 0.12 -6.97 -15.55
CA ASN A 79 0.93 -5.89 -16.11
C ASN A 79 1.76 -6.30 -17.35
N GLY A 80 1.88 -7.60 -17.66
CA GLY A 80 2.66 -8.12 -18.79
C GLY A 80 4.17 -7.95 -18.62
N ARG A 81 4.66 -7.78 -17.39
CA ARG A 81 6.07 -7.63 -17.05
C ARG A 81 6.32 -8.09 -15.61
N LYS A 82 7.55 -8.48 -15.32
CA LYS A 82 7.97 -8.84 -13.96
C LYS A 82 7.99 -7.62 -13.03
N ILE A 83 7.83 -7.88 -11.74
CA ILE A 83 8.01 -6.88 -10.68
C ILE A 83 9.42 -6.32 -10.74
N GLY A 84 10.43 -7.17 -10.76
CA GLY A 84 11.82 -6.77 -10.71
C GLY A 84 12.61 -7.60 -9.73
N ASP A 85 13.67 -7.00 -9.21
CA ASP A 85 14.66 -7.66 -8.36
C ASP A 85 14.46 -7.24 -6.89
N THR A 86 14.24 -8.24 -6.05
CA THR A 86 14.11 -8.15 -4.60
C THR A 86 12.89 -7.35 -4.15
N GLY A 87 11.74 -8.02 -4.05
CA GLY A 87 10.53 -7.48 -3.42
C GLY A 87 10.75 -7.34 -1.92
N GLN A 88 10.75 -6.10 -1.41
CA GLN A 88 11.22 -5.83 -0.05
C GLN A 88 10.08 -5.65 0.95
N ASP A 89 9.02 -4.95 0.57
CA ASP A 89 7.91 -4.63 1.47
C ASP A 89 6.62 -4.40 0.68
N ILE A 90 5.49 -4.71 1.30
CA ILE A 90 4.15 -4.48 0.75
C ILE A 90 3.18 -4.05 1.83
N ILE A 91 2.44 -2.99 1.57
CA ILE A 91 1.38 -2.51 2.45
C ILE A 91 0.09 -2.26 1.66
N ALA A 92 -1.04 -2.36 2.37
CA ALA A 92 -2.34 -1.95 1.86
C ALA A 92 -2.74 -0.61 2.50
N TYR A 93 -3.20 0.35 1.71
CA TYR A 93 -3.68 1.63 2.21
C TYR A 93 -4.71 2.24 1.26
N LYS A 94 -5.88 2.63 1.78
CA LYS A 94 -6.98 3.28 1.04
C LYS A 94 -7.34 2.60 -0.29
N GLY A 95 -7.51 1.26 -0.29
CA GLY A 95 -7.93 0.50 -1.47
C GLY A 95 -6.82 0.22 -2.50
N SER A 96 -5.59 0.53 -2.19
CA SER A 96 -4.44 0.26 -3.05
C SER A 96 -3.38 -0.54 -2.31
N LEU A 97 -2.57 -1.26 -3.06
CA LEU A 97 -1.34 -1.88 -2.57
C LEU A 97 -0.16 -1.00 -2.96
N TYR A 98 0.82 -0.95 -2.07
CA TYR A 98 2.09 -0.27 -2.33
C TYR A 98 3.22 -1.26 -2.08
N MET A 99 4.15 -1.36 -3.03
CA MET A 99 5.29 -2.26 -2.92
C MET A 99 6.60 -1.49 -3.07
N ALA A 100 7.56 -1.82 -2.22
CA ALA A 100 8.95 -1.42 -2.35
C ALA A 100 9.76 -2.55 -2.99
N VAL A 101 10.48 -2.25 -4.07
CA VAL A 101 11.33 -3.21 -4.79
C VAL A 101 12.78 -2.75 -4.66
N TYR A 102 13.53 -3.47 -3.82
CA TYR A 102 14.84 -3.04 -3.31
C TYR A 102 15.88 -2.82 -4.40
N ASN A 103 16.29 -3.88 -5.10
CA ASN A 103 17.40 -3.78 -6.04
C ASN A 103 17.00 -3.07 -7.35
N SER A 104 15.72 -3.16 -7.74
CA SER A 104 15.17 -2.35 -8.83
C SER A 104 14.92 -0.88 -8.42
N ASN A 105 15.01 -0.59 -7.15
CA ASN A 105 14.97 0.73 -6.49
C ASN A 105 13.79 1.61 -6.89
N TYR A 106 12.58 1.12 -6.67
CA TYR A 106 11.34 1.86 -6.89
C TYR A 106 10.24 1.51 -5.90
N VAL A 107 9.25 2.38 -5.81
CA VAL A 107 7.96 2.11 -5.16
C VAL A 107 6.87 2.12 -6.22
N VAL A 108 5.94 1.17 -6.14
CA VAL A 108 4.82 1.04 -7.07
C VAL A 108 3.49 1.00 -6.31
N LYS A 109 2.48 1.65 -6.88
CA LYS A 109 1.09 1.60 -6.44
C LYS A 109 0.32 0.67 -7.37
N LEU A 110 -0.43 -0.28 -6.78
CA LEU A 110 -1.30 -1.19 -7.49
C LEU A 110 -2.74 -1.02 -7.01
N ASN A 111 -3.68 -1.29 -7.87
CA ASN A 111 -5.07 -1.44 -7.46
C ASN A 111 -5.34 -2.83 -6.83
N GLY A 112 -6.57 -3.08 -6.43
CA GLY A 112 -7.00 -4.31 -5.77
C GLY A 112 -6.91 -5.60 -6.58
N VAL A 113 -6.55 -5.53 -7.86
CA VAL A 113 -6.30 -6.72 -8.71
C VAL A 113 -4.82 -6.91 -9.04
N GLY A 114 -3.93 -6.09 -8.47
CA GLY A 114 -2.49 -6.15 -8.74
C GLY A 114 -2.05 -5.41 -10.01
N LYS A 115 -2.94 -4.58 -10.58
CA LYS A 115 -2.60 -3.76 -11.75
C LYS A 115 -1.91 -2.47 -11.32
N GLU A 116 -0.81 -2.14 -11.98
CA GLU A 116 -0.04 -0.93 -11.70
C GLU A 116 -0.79 0.34 -12.11
N GLU A 117 -0.87 1.29 -11.18
CA GLU A 117 -1.47 2.61 -11.39
C GLU A 117 -0.43 3.71 -11.42
N ALA A 118 0.62 3.59 -10.61
CA ALA A 118 1.70 4.57 -10.54
C ALA A 118 3.00 3.93 -10.08
N ARG A 119 4.12 4.55 -10.42
CA ARG A 119 5.47 4.14 -10.00
C ARG A 119 6.36 5.36 -9.80
N VAL A 120 7.22 5.31 -8.78
CA VAL A 120 8.28 6.28 -8.55
C VAL A 120 9.61 5.57 -8.41
N SER A 121 10.60 5.97 -9.23
CA SER A 121 11.95 5.43 -9.15
C SER A 121 12.79 6.25 -8.16
N PHE A 122 13.54 5.56 -7.32
CA PHE A 122 14.53 6.14 -6.42
C PHE A 122 15.96 6.05 -6.98
N ALA A 123 16.14 5.36 -8.11
CA ALA A 123 17.46 5.13 -8.71
C ALA A 123 18.20 6.43 -9.11
N SER A 124 17.45 7.47 -9.45
CA SER A 124 18.01 8.78 -9.80
C SER A 124 18.02 9.79 -8.64
N MET A 125 17.55 9.39 -7.46
CA MET A 125 17.50 10.26 -6.27
C MET A 125 18.82 10.09 -5.49
N GLU A 126 19.70 11.07 -5.63
CA GLU A 126 21.02 11.03 -4.99
C GLU A 126 20.89 10.90 -3.46
N ASN A 127 21.79 10.11 -2.88
CA ASN A 127 21.97 9.88 -1.44
C ASN A 127 20.85 9.11 -0.72
N LEU A 128 19.71 8.84 -1.33
CA LEU A 128 18.63 8.10 -0.66
C LEU A 128 18.96 6.62 -0.51
N GLY A 129 19.72 6.05 -1.44
CA GLY A 129 19.97 4.61 -1.48
C GLY A 129 18.73 3.82 -1.90
N GLN A 130 18.79 2.49 -1.73
CA GLN A 130 17.71 1.61 -2.10
C GLN A 130 16.55 1.71 -1.11
N VAL A 131 15.33 1.58 -1.64
CA VAL A 131 14.10 1.53 -0.84
C VAL A 131 14.08 0.30 0.05
N ARG A 132 13.48 0.44 1.26
CA ARG A 132 13.49 -0.65 2.25
C ARG A 132 12.12 -0.97 2.80
N GLY A 133 11.48 -0.06 3.50
CA GLY A 133 10.22 -0.29 4.18
C GLY A 133 9.21 0.79 3.88
N LEU A 134 7.95 0.45 4.01
CA LEU A 134 6.80 1.30 3.75
C LEU A 134 5.97 1.48 5.02
N ALA A 135 5.43 2.68 5.18
CA ALA A 135 4.36 2.97 6.12
C ALA A 135 3.38 3.92 5.46
N ALA A 136 2.13 3.96 5.92
CA ALA A 136 1.12 4.83 5.37
C ALA A 136 0.38 5.60 6.47
N GLY A 137 0.01 6.83 6.20
CA GLY A 137 -0.77 7.64 7.13
C GLY A 137 -1.12 9.00 6.54
N SER A 138 -2.27 9.55 6.93
CA SER A 138 -2.69 10.92 6.58
C SER A 138 -2.65 11.26 5.09
N GLY A 139 -2.88 10.27 4.21
CA GLY A 139 -2.87 10.48 2.75
C GLY A 139 -1.49 10.34 2.10
N TYR A 140 -0.49 9.85 2.84
CA TYR A 140 0.89 9.72 2.37
C TYR A 140 1.42 8.30 2.53
N ILE A 141 2.42 7.98 1.72
CA ILE A 141 3.28 6.81 1.87
C ILE A 141 4.66 7.29 2.30
N TYR A 142 5.15 6.71 3.37
CA TYR A 142 6.49 6.96 3.89
C TYR A 142 7.40 5.80 3.50
N VAL A 143 8.55 6.11 2.93
CA VAL A 143 9.50 5.13 2.41
C VAL A 143 10.81 5.29 3.15
N THR A 144 11.22 4.25 3.87
CA THR A 144 12.58 4.21 4.43
C THR A 144 13.56 3.73 3.36
N SER A 145 14.80 4.21 3.41
CA SER A 145 15.85 3.82 2.47
C SER A 145 17.18 3.56 3.16
N TYR A 146 18.02 2.73 2.54
CA TYR A 146 19.32 2.34 3.10
C TYR A 146 20.31 3.50 3.23
N GLY A 147 20.10 4.58 2.49
CA GLY A 147 20.87 5.82 2.66
C GLY A 147 20.60 6.57 3.97
N GLY A 148 19.64 6.10 4.78
CA GLY A 148 19.34 6.70 6.08
C GLY A 148 18.29 7.80 6.02
N TYR A 149 17.36 7.71 5.09
CA TYR A 149 16.29 8.68 4.87
C TYR A 149 14.90 8.09 5.03
N VAL A 150 13.96 8.95 5.37
CA VAL A 150 12.52 8.72 5.20
C VAL A 150 12.03 9.69 4.14
N SER A 151 11.47 9.17 3.07
CA SER A 151 10.86 9.93 1.98
C SER A 151 9.35 9.92 2.11
N ARG A 152 8.69 11.02 1.75
CA ARG A 152 7.24 11.14 1.70
C ARG A 152 6.75 11.21 0.26
N LEU A 153 5.75 10.37 -0.05
CA LEU A 153 5.06 10.32 -1.32
C LEU A 153 3.58 10.61 -1.10
N ASP A 154 2.94 11.33 -1.99
CA ASP A 154 1.47 11.40 -2.04
C ASP A 154 0.89 10.02 -2.35
N ALA A 155 -0.04 9.53 -1.53
CA ALA A 155 -0.55 8.17 -1.68
C ALA A 155 -1.40 7.97 -2.95
N SER A 156 -2.03 9.01 -3.49
CA SER A 156 -2.86 8.89 -4.68
C SER A 156 -2.04 8.83 -5.97
N THR A 157 -0.97 9.60 -6.05
CA THR A 157 -0.19 9.82 -7.27
C THR A 157 1.23 9.25 -7.24
N LEU A 158 1.72 8.85 -6.06
CA LEU A 158 3.13 8.55 -5.77
C LEU A 158 4.11 9.69 -6.06
N LYS A 159 3.61 10.93 -6.15
CA LYS A 159 4.49 12.08 -6.30
C LYS A 159 5.41 12.21 -5.09
N TYR A 160 6.71 12.28 -5.35
CA TYR A 160 7.71 12.54 -4.31
C TYR A 160 7.61 13.98 -3.82
N GLU A 161 7.58 14.17 -2.49
CA GLU A 161 7.43 15.48 -1.86
C GLU A 161 8.67 15.93 -1.07
N GLY A 162 9.56 15.01 -0.74
CA GLY A 162 10.78 15.30 -0.02
C GLY A 162 11.26 14.17 0.87
N SER A 163 12.42 14.34 1.47
CA SER A 163 13.04 13.38 2.38
C SER A 163 13.66 14.06 3.59
N VAL A 164 13.70 13.30 4.69
CA VAL A 164 14.40 13.71 5.93
C VAL A 164 15.44 12.65 6.25
N GLN A 165 16.66 13.08 6.59
CA GLN A 165 17.68 12.18 7.06
C GLN A 165 17.41 11.81 8.52
N VAL A 166 17.39 10.50 8.81
CA VAL A 166 17.03 9.98 10.15
C VAL A 166 18.13 9.10 10.76
N GLY A 167 19.10 8.68 9.99
CA GLY A 167 20.19 7.82 10.42
C GLY A 167 20.27 6.54 9.59
N LYS A 168 21.30 5.72 9.86
CA LYS A 168 21.59 4.51 9.07
C LYS A 168 20.52 3.43 9.25
N ASN A 169 20.14 2.80 8.16
CA ASN A 169 19.27 1.63 8.13
C ASN A 169 17.92 1.79 8.85
N PRO A 170 17.15 2.84 8.61
CA PRO A 170 15.84 3.00 9.23
C PRO A 170 14.91 1.85 8.80
N ARG A 171 14.04 1.42 9.71
CA ARG A 171 12.93 0.51 9.40
C ARG A 171 11.63 1.28 9.48
N ALA A 172 10.65 0.88 8.68
CA ALA A 172 9.29 1.37 8.88
C ALA A 172 8.80 0.89 10.25
N GLY A 173 8.16 1.78 10.99
CA GLY A 173 7.45 1.45 12.20
C GLY A 173 5.96 1.67 11.96
N ASP A 174 5.11 0.96 12.70
CA ASP A 174 3.69 1.26 12.74
C ASP A 174 3.50 2.67 13.33
N CYS A 175 2.75 3.48 12.63
CA CYS A 175 2.15 4.69 13.19
C CYS A 175 0.80 4.27 13.76
N GLY A 176 0.79 3.89 15.05
CA GLY A 176 -0.45 3.66 15.79
C GLY A 176 -1.25 4.94 15.97
#